data_9c758799a24eca669e51d2278c2c9da0
#
_entry.id   9c758799a24eca669e51d2278c2c9da0
#
_cell.length_a   1.000
_cell.length_b   1.000
_cell.length_c   1.000
_cell.angle_alpha   90.00
_cell.angle_beta   90.00
_cell.angle_gamma   90.00
#
_symmetry.space_group_name_H-M   'P 1'
#
loop_
_entity.id
_entity.type
_entity.pdbx_description
1 polymer ?
#
loop_
_entity_poly.entity_id
_entity_poly.type
_entity_poly.pdbx_seq_one_letter_code
_entity_poly.pdbx_strand_id
1 'polypeptide(L)'
;MPSIVRMKASTRKEQVSQEGQAGVAEADAQEIAAFVERVWSEDGLAQRTLDAYRQDLETLARWLAARGRNLRNAQREDLSAFHGAQPVAVRSMARRQSAFRRFYASLARNEPGFDDPTLLIERPKMPRSLPKALAEREIEALLDSPDASTMLGLRDRAMFELMYASGLRVSELVELPLAALNPRQGVLRVTGKGGKDRLVPVGEVALERIQAYLAEVRPVLAKGRQPAALFLSKRGEGMTRQMFWTLVKRYATSVGINAKRISPHVLRHSFATHLLNHGADLRALQMLLGHSVLSTTQIYTLVAKEGLKRLHAQHHPRG
;
A
#
# COMPACT_ATOMS: atom_id res chain seq x y z
N MET A 1 47.60 -15.17 -19.43
CA MET A 1 47.22 -14.40 -18.26
C MET A 1 45.71 -14.21 -18.21
N PRO A 2 44.85 -15.20 -17.81
CA PRO A 2 43.47 -14.93 -17.44
C PRO A 2 43.01 -15.63 -16.12
N SER A 3 43.91 -15.87 -15.14
CA SER A 3 43.52 -16.63 -13.93
C SER A 3 43.25 -15.77 -12.68
N ILE A 4 43.68 -14.53 -12.61
CA ILE A 4 43.60 -13.72 -11.37
C ILE A 4 42.26 -13.01 -11.21
N VAL A 5 41.54 -12.70 -12.29
CA VAL A 5 40.23 -12.01 -12.23
C VAL A 5 39.09 -12.96 -11.81
N ARG A 6 39.18 -14.25 -12.12
CA ARG A 6 38.15 -15.25 -11.74
C ARG A 6 38.19 -15.62 -10.25
N MET A 7 39.35 -15.59 -9.61
CA MET A 7 39.49 -15.90 -8.16
C MET A 7 38.87 -14.81 -7.28
N LYS A 8 39.02 -13.51 -7.64
CA LYS A 8 38.44 -12.41 -6.82
C LYS A 8 36.91 -12.33 -6.87
N ALA A 9 36.28 -12.84 -7.92
CA ALA A 9 34.82 -12.85 -8.03
C ALA A 9 34.18 -14.01 -7.26
N SER A 10 34.87 -15.15 -7.12
CA SER A 10 34.41 -16.31 -6.33
C SER A 10 34.43 -16.02 -4.84
N THR A 11 35.54 -15.47 -4.35
CA THR A 11 35.71 -15.13 -2.90
C THR A 11 34.67 -14.10 -2.44
N ARG A 12 34.30 -13.15 -3.31
CA ARG A 12 33.30 -12.13 -2.98
C ARG A 12 31.86 -12.68 -2.94
N LYS A 13 31.54 -13.71 -3.76
CA LYS A 13 30.25 -14.41 -3.71
C LYS A 13 30.15 -15.33 -2.50
N GLU A 14 31.21 -15.98 -2.11
CA GLU A 14 31.24 -16.84 -0.93
C GLU A 14 31.16 -16.05 0.38
N GLN A 15 31.81 -14.89 0.46
CA GLN A 15 31.65 -13.98 1.60
C GLN A 15 30.23 -13.43 1.73
N VAL A 16 29.56 -13.05 0.65
CA VAL A 16 28.15 -12.59 0.66
C VAL A 16 27.19 -13.72 1.03
N SER A 17 27.52 -14.99 0.71
CA SER A 17 26.71 -16.14 1.08
C SER A 17 26.87 -16.55 2.54
N GLN A 18 28.03 -16.33 3.16
CA GLN A 18 28.25 -16.59 4.60
C GLN A 18 27.69 -15.49 5.50
N GLU A 19 27.66 -14.23 5.04
CA GLU A 19 27.00 -13.12 5.76
C GLU A 19 25.48 -13.30 5.94
N GLY A 20 24.83 -14.12 5.12
CA GLY A 20 23.39 -14.42 5.18
C GLY A 20 22.95 -15.46 6.21
N GLN A 21 23.88 -16.19 6.82
CA GLN A 21 23.57 -17.31 7.72
C GLN A 21 23.81 -17.03 9.22
N ALA A 22 24.46 -15.93 9.58
CA ALA A 22 24.59 -15.54 10.98
C ALA A 22 23.24 -15.05 11.52
N GLY A 23 22.73 -15.69 12.59
CA GLY A 23 21.56 -15.22 13.33
C GLY A 23 21.82 -13.82 13.91
N VAL A 24 20.74 -13.09 14.21
CA VAL A 24 20.84 -11.84 14.97
C VAL A 24 21.31 -12.19 16.39
N ALA A 25 22.30 -11.48 16.91
CA ALA A 25 22.76 -11.67 18.29
C ALA A 25 21.58 -11.43 19.25
N GLU A 26 21.51 -12.23 20.33
CA GLU A 26 20.34 -12.21 21.22
C GLU A 26 20.11 -10.83 21.84
N ALA A 27 21.18 -10.12 22.20
CA ALA A 27 21.09 -8.75 22.71
C ALA A 27 20.46 -7.78 21.69
N ASP A 28 20.86 -7.84 20.42
CA ASP A 28 20.27 -7.02 19.35
C ASP A 28 18.82 -7.42 19.08
N ALA A 29 18.48 -8.71 19.14
CA ALA A 29 17.11 -9.19 18.96
C ALA A 29 16.18 -8.66 20.06
N GLN A 30 16.64 -8.66 21.31
CA GLN A 30 15.90 -8.11 22.46
C GLN A 30 15.68 -6.59 22.31
N GLU A 31 16.72 -5.85 21.92
CA GLU A 31 16.64 -4.40 21.67
C GLU A 31 15.64 -4.06 20.55
N ILE A 32 15.68 -4.82 19.45
CA ILE A 32 14.73 -4.66 18.35
C ILE A 32 13.30 -4.95 18.81
N ALA A 33 13.09 -6.02 19.59
CA ALA A 33 11.77 -6.38 20.11
C ALA A 33 11.20 -5.29 21.00
N ALA A 34 12.00 -4.80 21.96
CA ALA A 34 11.61 -3.71 22.87
C ALA A 34 11.31 -2.41 22.12
N PHE A 35 12.08 -2.08 21.09
CA PHE A 35 11.80 -0.92 20.22
C PHE A 35 10.49 -1.08 19.47
N VAL A 36 10.25 -2.23 18.86
CA VAL A 36 9.01 -2.48 18.08
C VAL A 36 7.78 -2.40 18.98
N GLU A 37 7.83 -2.96 20.18
CA GLU A 37 6.75 -2.88 21.15
C GLU A 37 6.48 -1.44 21.60
N ARG A 38 7.52 -0.67 21.86
CA ARG A 38 7.40 0.75 22.23
C ARG A 38 6.74 1.57 21.13
N VAL A 39 7.22 1.43 19.90
CA VAL A 39 6.68 2.17 18.74
C VAL A 39 5.23 1.74 18.44
N TRP A 40 4.88 0.50 18.73
CA TRP A 40 3.49 0.04 18.65
C TRP A 40 2.62 0.71 19.70
N SER A 41 3.05 0.75 20.95
CA SER A 41 2.26 1.29 22.07
C SER A 41 2.17 2.82 22.05
N GLU A 42 3.26 3.52 21.76
CA GLU A 42 3.31 4.99 21.78
C GLU A 42 2.78 5.64 20.51
N ASP A 43 3.17 5.13 19.34
CA ASP A 43 2.88 5.73 18.04
C ASP A 43 1.73 5.07 17.29
N GLY A 44 1.22 3.93 17.74
CA GLY A 44 0.13 3.19 17.10
C GLY A 44 0.42 2.81 15.65
N LEU A 45 1.68 2.48 15.32
CA LEU A 45 2.06 2.13 13.96
C LEU A 45 1.41 0.81 13.52
N ALA A 46 1.04 0.74 12.24
CA ALA A 46 0.46 -0.47 11.66
C ALA A 46 1.48 -1.62 11.69
N GLN A 47 1.02 -2.85 11.97
CA GLN A 47 1.84 -4.07 12.06
C GLN A 47 2.83 -4.20 10.90
N ARG A 48 2.39 -3.96 9.68
CA ARG A 48 3.26 -4.02 8.48
C ARG A 48 4.43 -3.04 8.50
N THR A 49 4.27 -1.89 9.14
CA THR A 49 5.37 -0.92 9.32
C THR A 49 6.34 -1.42 10.37
N LEU A 50 5.83 -2.00 11.45
CA LEU A 50 6.62 -2.61 12.52
C LEU A 50 7.44 -3.78 12.00
N ASP A 51 6.84 -4.67 11.20
CA ASP A 51 7.53 -5.80 10.56
C ASP A 51 8.65 -5.30 9.63
N ALA A 52 8.39 -4.26 8.87
CA ALA A 52 9.38 -3.66 7.99
C ALA A 52 10.55 -3.02 8.78
N TYR A 53 10.27 -2.36 9.89
CA TYR A 53 11.29 -1.78 10.78
C TYR A 53 12.12 -2.87 11.43
N ARG A 54 11.47 -3.92 11.95
CA ARG A 54 12.15 -5.10 12.48
C ARG A 54 13.13 -5.69 11.47
N GLN A 55 12.65 -5.98 10.28
CA GLN A 55 13.47 -6.57 9.20
C GLN A 55 14.67 -5.69 8.81
N ASP A 56 14.48 -4.36 8.76
CA ASP A 56 15.57 -3.44 8.44
C ASP A 56 16.64 -3.43 9.53
N LEU A 57 16.24 -3.43 10.82
CA LEU A 57 17.14 -3.46 11.97
C LEU A 57 17.85 -4.80 12.09
N GLU A 58 17.16 -5.92 11.91
CA GLU A 58 17.78 -7.25 11.89
C GLU A 58 18.83 -7.39 10.79
N THR A 59 18.57 -6.77 9.61
CA THR A 59 19.52 -6.76 8.50
C THR A 59 20.76 -5.95 8.85
N LEU A 60 20.59 -4.82 9.55
CA LEU A 60 21.71 -4.02 10.06
C LEU A 60 22.49 -4.78 11.13
N ALA A 61 21.81 -5.39 12.11
CA ALA A 61 22.42 -6.13 13.20
C ALA A 61 23.32 -7.27 12.68
N ARG A 62 22.82 -8.08 11.73
CA ARG A 62 23.62 -9.14 11.09
C ARG A 62 24.85 -8.60 10.37
N TRP A 63 24.72 -7.47 9.69
CA TRP A 63 25.82 -6.84 8.98
C TRP A 63 26.89 -6.29 9.95
N LEU A 64 26.47 -5.72 11.08
CA LEU A 64 27.35 -5.24 12.15
C LEU A 64 28.06 -6.40 12.87
N ALA A 65 27.33 -7.48 13.20
CA ALA A 65 27.88 -8.67 13.85
C ALA A 65 29.04 -9.28 13.06
N ALA A 66 28.95 -9.33 11.73
CA ALA A 66 30.04 -9.78 10.85
C ALA A 66 31.30 -8.90 10.94
N ARG A 67 31.22 -7.74 11.60
CA ARG A 67 32.30 -6.77 11.83
C ARG A 67 32.68 -6.62 13.31
N GLY A 68 32.19 -7.52 14.16
CA GLY A 68 32.44 -7.48 15.60
C GLY A 68 31.72 -6.31 16.32
N ARG A 69 30.67 -5.78 15.73
CA ARG A 69 29.84 -4.70 16.28
C ARG A 69 28.41 -5.15 16.52
N ASN A 70 27.67 -4.36 17.28
CA ASN A 70 26.23 -4.55 17.52
C ASN A 70 25.48 -3.22 17.33
N LEU A 71 24.17 -3.24 17.47
CA LEU A 71 23.35 -2.03 17.28
C LEU A 71 23.71 -0.91 18.26
N ARG A 72 24.10 -1.23 19.51
CA ARG A 72 24.43 -0.23 20.53
C ARG A 72 25.77 0.49 20.32
N ASN A 73 26.75 -0.19 19.76
CA ASN A 73 28.08 0.37 19.52
C ASN A 73 28.35 0.74 18.05
N ALA A 74 27.31 0.71 17.22
CA ALA A 74 27.41 1.14 15.84
C ALA A 74 27.70 2.63 15.75
N GLN A 75 28.60 2.99 14.85
CA GLN A 75 29.02 4.36 14.58
C GLN A 75 28.43 4.85 13.24
N ARG A 76 28.50 6.15 13.00
CA ARG A 76 28.04 6.78 11.75
C ARG A 76 28.66 6.14 10.52
N GLU A 77 29.96 5.84 10.58
CA GLU A 77 30.73 5.20 9.53
C GLU A 77 30.18 3.82 9.17
N ASP A 78 29.76 3.06 10.18
CA ASP A 78 29.14 1.74 10.00
C ASP A 78 27.83 1.83 9.24
N LEU A 79 26.97 2.79 9.60
CA LEU A 79 25.69 3.01 8.89
C LEU A 79 25.91 3.49 7.45
N SER A 80 26.92 4.34 7.23
CA SER A 80 27.30 4.79 5.89
C SER A 80 27.84 3.64 5.05
N ALA A 81 28.72 2.81 5.62
CA ALA A 81 29.26 1.63 4.97
C ALA A 81 28.18 0.58 4.68
N PHE A 82 27.22 0.38 5.62
CA PHE A 82 26.08 -0.49 5.40
C PHE A 82 25.23 -0.06 4.20
N HIS A 83 24.94 1.23 4.07
CA HIS A 83 24.18 1.74 2.93
C HIS A 83 24.93 1.56 1.60
N GLY A 84 26.26 1.69 1.60
CA GLY A 84 27.09 1.42 0.43
C GLY A 84 27.17 -0.07 0.06
N ALA A 85 27.24 -0.96 1.07
CA ALA A 85 27.33 -2.40 0.87
C ALA A 85 25.99 -3.07 0.50
N GLN A 86 24.87 -2.48 0.91
CA GLN A 86 23.52 -3.02 0.72
C GLN A 86 22.64 -2.05 -0.12
N PRO A 87 22.95 -1.87 -1.41
CA PRO A 87 22.22 -0.95 -2.27
C PRO A 87 20.76 -1.41 -2.43
N VAL A 88 19.86 -0.49 -2.20
CA VAL A 88 18.41 -0.70 -2.35
C VAL A 88 17.79 0.49 -3.08
N ALA A 89 16.57 0.32 -3.57
CA ALA A 89 15.83 1.42 -4.17
C ALA A 89 15.72 2.61 -3.19
N VAL A 90 15.76 3.85 -3.70
CA VAL A 90 15.77 5.09 -2.90
C VAL A 90 14.64 5.14 -1.86
N ARG A 91 13.44 4.64 -2.20
CA ARG A 91 12.31 4.54 -1.26
C ARG A 91 12.59 3.57 -0.10
N SER A 92 13.21 2.44 -0.40
CA SER A 92 13.58 1.46 0.62
C SER A 92 14.69 2.00 1.52
N MET A 93 15.65 2.74 0.95
CA MET A 93 16.68 3.43 1.72
C MET A 93 16.08 4.49 2.66
N ALA A 94 15.15 5.32 2.16
CA ALA A 94 14.46 6.30 2.99
C ALA A 94 13.68 5.66 4.15
N ARG A 95 13.03 4.52 3.91
CA ARG A 95 12.36 3.75 4.96
C ARG A 95 13.36 3.19 5.98
N ARG A 96 14.45 2.56 5.54
CA ARG A 96 15.53 2.07 6.40
C ARG A 96 16.08 3.18 7.30
N GLN A 97 16.41 4.31 6.73
CA GLN A 97 16.89 5.45 7.52
C GLN A 97 15.85 5.96 8.51
N SER A 98 14.56 5.92 8.16
CA SER A 98 13.49 6.26 9.12
C SER A 98 13.41 5.27 10.28
N ALA A 99 13.57 3.96 10.01
CA ALA A 99 13.63 2.93 11.04
C ALA A 99 14.84 3.13 11.95
N PHE A 100 16.04 3.33 11.39
CA PHE A 100 17.27 3.54 12.15
C PHE A 100 17.19 4.81 13.01
N ARG A 101 16.77 5.94 12.45
CA ARG A 101 16.61 7.18 13.24
C ARG A 101 15.64 7.01 14.39
N ARG A 102 14.50 6.34 14.18
CA ARG A 102 13.56 6.10 15.27
C ARG A 102 14.14 5.19 16.36
N PHE A 103 14.87 4.16 15.94
CA PHE A 103 15.53 3.23 16.86
C PHE A 103 16.57 3.96 17.70
N TYR A 104 17.54 4.64 17.09
CA TYR A 104 18.59 5.33 17.80
C TYR A 104 18.10 6.54 18.62
N ALA A 105 17.14 7.30 18.10
CA ALA A 105 16.49 8.34 18.87
C ALA A 105 15.74 7.78 20.11
N SER A 106 15.21 6.56 20.02
CA SER A 106 14.60 5.86 21.16
C SER A 106 15.64 5.46 22.21
N LEU A 107 16.83 5.00 21.79
CA LEU A 107 17.94 4.72 22.70
C LEU A 107 18.43 5.99 23.37
N ALA A 108 18.70 7.06 22.62
CA ALA A 108 19.16 8.33 23.15
C ALA A 108 18.17 9.00 24.13
N ARG A 109 16.86 8.76 23.95
CA ARG A 109 15.83 9.26 24.89
C ARG A 109 15.88 8.53 26.22
N ASN A 110 16.20 7.24 26.21
CA ASN A 110 16.22 6.42 27.41
C ASN A 110 17.57 6.42 28.13
N GLU A 111 18.65 6.79 27.45
CA GLU A 111 20.02 6.78 27.96
C GLU A 111 20.67 8.16 27.73
N PRO A 112 20.68 9.02 28.76
CA PRO A 112 21.39 10.29 28.66
C PRO A 112 22.88 10.05 28.36
N GLY A 113 23.36 10.68 27.26
CA GLY A 113 24.75 10.53 26.80
C GLY A 113 24.96 9.46 25.72
N PHE A 114 23.92 8.76 25.29
CA PHE A 114 24.00 7.87 24.13
C PHE A 114 24.25 8.67 22.86
N ASP A 115 25.31 8.31 22.12
CA ASP A 115 25.66 8.95 20.84
C ASP A 115 24.83 8.34 19.72
N ASP A 116 23.88 9.12 19.16
CA ASP A 116 23.03 8.68 18.07
C ASP A 116 23.78 8.77 16.73
N PRO A 117 24.18 7.64 16.14
CA PRO A 117 24.95 7.62 14.89
C PRO A 117 24.18 8.10 13.67
N THR A 118 22.86 8.36 13.81
CA THR A 118 22.02 8.77 12.67
C THR A 118 21.87 10.28 12.51
N LEU A 119 22.29 11.09 13.49
CA LEU A 119 22.03 12.54 13.52
C LEU A 119 22.57 13.27 12.27
N LEU A 120 23.77 12.92 11.82
CA LEU A 120 24.44 13.56 10.69
C LEU A 120 24.29 12.81 9.35
N ILE A 121 23.46 11.75 9.29
CA ILE A 121 23.24 11.03 8.04
C ILE A 121 22.23 11.82 7.19
N GLU A 122 22.63 12.22 5.99
CA GLU A 122 21.74 12.91 5.06
C GLU A 122 20.56 12.03 4.63
N ARG A 123 19.41 12.64 4.46
CA ARG A 123 18.24 11.95 3.89
C ARG A 123 18.45 11.74 2.40
N PRO A 124 18.15 10.54 1.87
CA PRO A 124 18.22 10.33 0.43
C PRO A 124 17.29 11.30 -0.29
N LYS A 125 17.80 11.98 -1.30
CA LYS A 125 16.98 12.86 -2.14
C LYS A 125 15.98 12.00 -2.90
N MET A 126 14.73 12.08 -2.50
CA MET A 126 13.64 11.38 -3.20
C MET A 126 13.39 12.08 -4.54
N PRO A 127 13.47 11.37 -5.68
CA PRO A 127 12.98 11.94 -6.92
C PRO A 127 11.49 12.26 -6.75
N ARG A 128 11.11 13.51 -6.96
CA ARG A 128 9.71 13.96 -6.97
C ARG A 128 9.03 13.47 -8.25
N SER A 129 8.90 12.18 -8.40
CA SER A 129 8.06 11.59 -9.43
C SER A 129 6.66 11.45 -8.83
N LEU A 130 5.83 12.45 -9.04
CA LEU A 130 4.38 12.25 -8.92
C LEU A 130 4.03 11.19 -9.97
N PRO A 131 3.40 10.07 -9.60
CA PRO A 131 2.86 9.17 -10.59
C PRO A 131 1.91 9.99 -11.46
N LYS A 132 2.16 10.06 -12.76
CA LYS A 132 1.25 10.76 -13.66
C LYS A 132 -0.07 10.01 -13.64
N ALA A 133 -1.16 10.70 -13.30
CA ALA A 133 -2.50 10.17 -13.46
C ALA A 133 -2.67 9.71 -14.92
N LEU A 134 -3.45 8.66 -15.11
CA LEU A 134 -3.86 8.26 -16.45
C LEU A 134 -4.84 9.30 -16.99
N ALA A 135 -4.85 9.52 -18.29
CA ALA A 135 -5.88 10.35 -18.93
C ALA A 135 -7.25 9.65 -18.82
N GLU A 136 -8.34 10.44 -18.83
CA GLU A 136 -9.70 9.89 -18.73
C GLU A 136 -9.96 8.82 -19.78
N ARG A 137 -9.58 9.07 -21.04
CA ARG A 137 -9.65 8.09 -22.13
C ARG A 137 -8.90 6.78 -21.86
N GLU A 138 -7.75 6.85 -21.16
CA GLU A 138 -6.99 5.65 -20.77
C GLU A 138 -7.74 4.86 -19.68
N ILE A 139 -8.40 5.58 -18.77
CA ILE A 139 -9.25 4.97 -17.75
C ILE A 139 -10.47 4.32 -18.38
N GLU A 140 -11.20 5.02 -19.25
CA GLU A 140 -12.37 4.47 -19.95
C GLU A 140 -12.03 3.19 -20.70
N ALA A 141 -10.96 3.23 -21.51
CA ALA A 141 -10.49 2.03 -22.21
C ALA A 141 -10.17 0.87 -21.25
N LEU A 142 -9.59 1.15 -20.07
CA LEU A 142 -9.31 0.13 -19.07
C LEU A 142 -10.59 -0.42 -18.42
N LEU A 143 -11.56 0.44 -18.07
CA LEU A 143 -12.82 0.04 -17.44
C LEU A 143 -13.68 -0.81 -18.39
N ASP A 144 -13.62 -0.54 -19.68
CA ASP A 144 -14.37 -1.26 -20.70
C ASP A 144 -13.65 -2.52 -21.23
N SER A 145 -12.37 -2.71 -20.89
CA SER A 145 -11.56 -3.82 -21.38
C SER A 145 -11.97 -5.23 -20.90
N PRO A 146 -12.59 -5.42 -19.70
CA PRO A 146 -13.07 -6.74 -19.34
C PRO A 146 -14.27 -7.17 -20.19
N ASP A 147 -14.18 -8.36 -20.81
CA ASP A 147 -15.24 -8.94 -21.62
C ASP A 147 -16.48 -9.28 -20.76
N ALA A 148 -17.51 -8.45 -20.86
CA ALA A 148 -18.75 -8.60 -20.10
C ALA A 148 -19.60 -9.83 -20.50
N SER A 149 -19.27 -10.53 -21.59
CA SER A 149 -19.91 -11.80 -21.95
C SER A 149 -19.41 -12.98 -21.09
N THR A 150 -18.31 -12.79 -20.35
CA THR A 150 -17.73 -13.80 -19.49
C THR A 150 -18.01 -13.52 -18.01
N MET A 151 -18.26 -14.55 -17.21
CA MET A 151 -18.47 -14.40 -15.76
C MET A 151 -17.33 -13.64 -15.07
N LEU A 152 -16.08 -13.94 -15.43
CA LEU A 152 -14.95 -13.26 -14.80
C LEU A 152 -14.78 -11.83 -15.31
N GLY A 153 -15.14 -11.56 -16.55
CA GLY A 153 -15.13 -10.21 -17.08
C GLY A 153 -16.18 -9.33 -16.44
N LEU A 154 -17.41 -9.82 -16.19
CA LEU A 154 -18.43 -9.11 -15.42
C LEU A 154 -17.92 -8.75 -14.00
N ARG A 155 -17.31 -9.71 -13.31
CA ARG A 155 -16.68 -9.44 -12.00
C ARG A 155 -15.58 -8.37 -12.10
N ASP A 156 -14.65 -8.54 -13.04
CA ASP A 156 -13.49 -7.68 -13.17
C ASP A 156 -13.90 -6.24 -13.53
N ARG A 157 -14.92 -6.11 -14.40
CA ARG A 157 -15.52 -4.82 -14.75
C ARG A 157 -16.14 -4.15 -13.53
N ALA A 158 -16.94 -4.88 -12.74
CA ALA A 158 -17.52 -4.35 -11.51
C ALA A 158 -16.45 -3.91 -10.49
N MET A 159 -15.34 -4.66 -10.37
CA MET A 159 -14.23 -4.28 -9.51
C MET A 159 -13.52 -3.00 -9.99
N PHE A 160 -13.30 -2.86 -11.27
CA PHE A 160 -12.64 -1.68 -11.85
C PHE A 160 -13.50 -0.43 -11.72
N GLU A 161 -14.80 -0.53 -12.08
CA GLU A 161 -15.76 0.56 -11.92
C GLU A 161 -15.83 1.01 -10.46
N LEU A 162 -16.00 0.06 -9.53
CA LEU A 162 -16.06 0.43 -8.12
C LEU A 162 -14.78 1.11 -7.64
N MET A 163 -13.62 0.58 -8.01
CA MET A 163 -12.35 1.17 -7.58
C MET A 163 -12.17 2.60 -8.11
N TYR A 164 -12.53 2.83 -9.37
CA TYR A 164 -12.43 4.15 -9.97
C TYR A 164 -13.51 5.10 -9.44
N ALA A 165 -14.76 4.68 -9.34
CA ALA A 165 -15.85 5.52 -8.85
C ALA A 165 -15.68 5.94 -7.38
N SER A 166 -15.09 5.08 -6.54
CA SER A 166 -15.02 5.30 -5.10
C SER A 166 -13.64 5.69 -4.59
N GLY A 167 -12.60 5.59 -5.43
CA GLY A 167 -11.23 5.84 -5.04
C GLY A 167 -10.73 4.96 -3.89
N LEU A 168 -11.23 3.75 -3.74
CA LEU A 168 -10.83 2.80 -2.68
C LEU A 168 -9.35 2.45 -2.76
N ARG A 169 -8.74 2.12 -1.60
CA ARG A 169 -7.45 1.42 -1.59
C ARG A 169 -7.65 -0.01 -2.05
N VAL A 170 -6.64 -0.62 -2.67
CA VAL A 170 -6.74 -2.02 -3.12
C VAL A 170 -7.08 -2.99 -1.98
N SER A 171 -6.56 -2.78 -0.78
CA SER A 171 -6.92 -3.57 0.39
C SER A 171 -8.40 -3.41 0.76
N GLU A 172 -8.91 -2.18 0.74
CA GLU A 172 -10.31 -1.88 1.02
C GLU A 172 -11.24 -2.55 -0.01
N LEU A 173 -10.87 -2.51 -1.30
CA LEU A 173 -11.66 -3.16 -2.36
C LEU A 173 -11.72 -4.69 -2.23
N VAL A 174 -10.59 -5.35 -2.00
CA VAL A 174 -10.55 -6.82 -1.97
C VAL A 174 -11.06 -7.41 -0.67
N GLU A 175 -10.95 -6.66 0.43
CA GLU A 175 -11.44 -7.05 1.76
C GLU A 175 -12.87 -6.57 2.02
N LEU A 176 -13.50 -5.86 1.06
CA LEU A 176 -14.84 -5.30 1.21
C LEU A 176 -15.87 -6.40 1.46
N PRO A 177 -16.58 -6.40 2.61
CA PRO A 177 -17.63 -7.36 2.84
C PRO A 177 -18.90 -7.02 2.04
N LEU A 178 -19.68 -8.02 1.66
CA LEU A 178 -20.95 -7.85 0.97
C LEU A 178 -21.90 -6.91 1.74
N ALA A 179 -21.94 -7.05 3.05
CA ALA A 179 -22.81 -6.24 3.93
C ALA A 179 -22.40 -4.74 4.00
N ALA A 180 -21.20 -4.38 3.49
CA ALA A 180 -20.77 -2.98 3.46
C ALA A 180 -21.43 -2.17 2.34
N LEU A 181 -21.99 -2.84 1.33
CA LEU A 181 -22.72 -2.19 0.22
C LEU A 181 -24.18 -1.94 0.62
N ASN A 182 -24.60 -0.70 0.53
CA ASN A 182 -26.02 -0.34 0.59
C ASN A 182 -26.50 0.12 -0.80
N PRO A 183 -27.04 -0.78 -1.61
CA PRO A 183 -27.43 -0.46 -2.99
C PRO A 183 -28.59 0.55 -3.08
N ARG A 184 -29.52 0.55 -2.10
CA ARG A 184 -30.64 1.51 -2.07
C ARG A 184 -30.15 2.95 -1.85
N GLN A 185 -29.10 3.09 -1.10
CA GLN A 185 -28.52 4.39 -0.77
C GLN A 185 -27.35 4.77 -1.70
N GLY A 186 -26.86 3.87 -2.53
CA GLY A 186 -25.71 4.09 -3.40
C GLY A 186 -24.42 4.42 -2.62
N VAL A 187 -24.18 3.78 -1.49
CA VAL A 187 -23.03 4.04 -0.64
C VAL A 187 -22.36 2.75 -0.15
N LEU A 188 -21.09 2.86 0.13
CA LEU A 188 -20.28 1.85 0.81
C LEU A 188 -19.86 2.35 2.18
N ARG A 189 -19.86 1.45 3.17
CA ARG A 189 -19.17 1.66 4.44
C ARG A 189 -17.79 1.02 4.39
N VAL A 190 -16.76 1.83 4.51
CA VAL A 190 -15.37 1.40 4.37
C VAL A 190 -14.63 1.66 5.68
N THR A 191 -14.05 0.61 6.25
CA THR A 191 -13.19 0.73 7.43
C THR A 191 -11.76 1.08 7.01
N GLY A 192 -11.29 2.23 7.45
CA GLY A 192 -9.95 2.74 7.14
C GLY A 192 -8.88 2.35 8.15
N LYS A 193 -7.70 2.93 8.01
CA LYS A 193 -6.59 2.75 8.96
C LYS A 193 -7.01 3.20 10.37
N GLY A 194 -6.77 2.36 11.37
CA GLY A 194 -7.13 2.65 12.77
C GLY A 194 -8.60 2.38 13.10
N GLY A 195 -9.30 1.54 12.32
CA GLY A 195 -10.67 1.12 12.60
C GLY A 195 -11.74 2.20 12.38
N LYS A 196 -11.39 3.33 11.74
CA LYS A 196 -12.33 4.42 11.48
C LYS A 196 -13.14 4.13 10.22
N ASP A 197 -14.46 4.11 10.35
CA ASP A 197 -15.37 3.93 9.23
C ASP A 197 -15.60 5.25 8.48
N ARG A 198 -15.80 5.15 7.17
CA ARG A 198 -16.29 6.25 6.34
C ARG A 198 -17.33 5.75 5.35
N LEU A 199 -18.24 6.62 4.95
CA LEU A 199 -19.17 6.37 3.84
C LEU A 199 -18.56 6.91 2.55
N VAL A 200 -18.62 6.11 1.50
CA VAL A 200 -18.11 6.45 0.17
C VAL A 200 -19.25 6.27 -0.82
N PRO A 201 -19.61 7.31 -1.62
CA PRO A 201 -20.61 7.16 -2.67
C PRO A 201 -20.10 6.19 -3.74
N VAL A 202 -21.05 5.45 -4.31
CA VAL A 202 -20.86 4.57 -5.47
C VAL A 202 -21.63 5.21 -6.61
N GLY A 203 -20.99 5.60 -7.68
CA GLY A 203 -21.69 6.15 -8.85
C GLY A 203 -22.67 5.14 -9.44
N GLU A 204 -23.66 5.64 -10.19
CA GLU A 204 -24.73 4.83 -10.79
C GLU A 204 -24.17 3.70 -11.66
N VAL A 205 -23.20 4.01 -12.53
CA VAL A 205 -22.56 3.02 -13.41
C VAL A 205 -21.90 1.91 -12.60
N ALA A 206 -21.15 2.25 -11.55
CA ALA A 206 -20.51 1.24 -10.70
C ALA A 206 -21.55 0.37 -9.95
N LEU A 207 -22.65 0.98 -9.50
CA LEU A 207 -23.73 0.27 -8.85
C LEU A 207 -24.40 -0.75 -9.78
N GLU A 208 -24.71 -0.37 -11.01
CA GLU A 208 -25.26 -1.26 -12.05
C GLU A 208 -24.33 -2.46 -12.31
N ARG A 209 -23.02 -2.21 -12.48
CA ARG A 209 -22.04 -3.28 -12.71
C ARG A 209 -21.92 -4.23 -11.53
N ILE A 210 -21.99 -3.70 -10.30
CA ILE A 210 -21.99 -4.52 -9.10
C ILE A 210 -23.27 -5.35 -9.00
N GLN A 211 -24.43 -4.77 -9.30
CA GLN A 211 -25.71 -5.49 -9.28
C GLN A 211 -25.73 -6.64 -10.27
N ALA A 212 -25.29 -6.42 -11.52
CA ALA A 212 -25.15 -7.48 -12.52
C ALA A 212 -24.22 -8.60 -12.02
N TYR A 213 -23.06 -8.25 -11.48
CA TYR A 213 -22.13 -9.25 -10.88
C TYR A 213 -22.78 -10.03 -9.73
N LEU A 214 -23.52 -9.36 -8.85
CA LEU A 214 -24.18 -9.99 -7.70
C LEU A 214 -25.30 -10.94 -8.13
N ALA A 215 -26.06 -10.61 -9.17
CA ALA A 215 -27.16 -11.41 -9.68
C ALA A 215 -26.67 -12.62 -10.48
N GLU A 216 -25.72 -12.43 -11.39
CA GLU A 216 -25.39 -13.43 -12.41
C GLU A 216 -24.15 -14.27 -12.05
N VAL A 217 -23.14 -13.67 -11.42
CA VAL A 217 -21.83 -14.29 -11.29
C VAL A 217 -21.50 -14.75 -9.88
N ARG A 218 -21.77 -13.89 -8.89
CA ARG A 218 -21.40 -14.17 -7.52
C ARG A 218 -22.02 -15.48 -6.97
N PRO A 219 -23.30 -15.81 -7.21
CA PRO A 219 -23.88 -17.07 -6.76
C PRO A 219 -23.15 -18.31 -7.33
N VAL A 220 -22.78 -18.26 -8.61
CA VAL A 220 -22.02 -19.33 -9.28
C VAL A 220 -20.63 -19.51 -8.66
N LEU A 221 -19.91 -18.40 -8.43
CA LEU A 221 -18.59 -18.44 -7.81
C LEU A 221 -18.64 -18.88 -6.33
N ALA A 222 -19.71 -18.54 -5.62
CA ALA A 222 -19.89 -18.91 -4.23
C ALA A 222 -20.14 -20.43 -4.04
N LYS A 223 -20.62 -21.13 -5.06
CA LYS A 223 -20.84 -22.59 -5.03
C LYS A 223 -21.65 -23.06 -3.83
N GLY A 224 -22.76 -22.37 -3.54
CA GLY A 224 -23.63 -22.65 -2.39
C GLY A 224 -23.11 -22.20 -1.03
N ARG A 225 -21.87 -21.65 -0.96
CA ARG A 225 -21.31 -21.06 0.27
C ARG A 225 -21.78 -19.61 0.44
N GLN A 226 -21.60 -19.07 1.64
CA GLN A 226 -21.90 -17.66 1.94
C GLN A 226 -20.61 -16.89 2.34
N PRO A 227 -19.67 -16.67 1.38
CA PRO A 227 -18.46 -15.92 1.69
C PRO A 227 -18.80 -14.46 2.02
N ALA A 228 -18.18 -13.92 3.07
CA ALA A 228 -18.41 -12.55 3.49
C ALA A 228 -17.92 -11.51 2.46
N ALA A 229 -16.89 -11.83 1.67
CA ALA A 229 -16.33 -10.91 0.69
C ALA A 229 -17.31 -10.57 -0.43
N LEU A 230 -17.32 -9.30 -0.87
CA LEU A 230 -18.12 -8.84 -2.00
C LEU A 230 -17.63 -9.52 -3.29
N PHE A 231 -16.35 -9.41 -3.59
CA PHE A 231 -15.76 -9.96 -4.82
C PHE A 231 -15.04 -11.28 -4.57
N LEU A 232 -15.37 -12.27 -5.40
CA LEU A 232 -14.87 -13.64 -5.26
C LEU A 232 -13.89 -14.02 -6.36
N SER A 233 -12.91 -14.83 -5.99
CA SER A 233 -12.02 -15.53 -6.92
C SER A 233 -12.75 -16.68 -7.63
N LYS A 234 -12.12 -17.28 -8.64
CA LYS A 234 -12.61 -18.54 -9.27
C LYS A 234 -12.84 -19.69 -8.27
N ARG A 235 -12.15 -19.65 -7.13
CA ARG A 235 -12.29 -20.66 -6.07
C ARG A 235 -13.45 -20.39 -5.13
N GLY A 236 -14.13 -19.23 -5.26
CA GLY A 236 -15.21 -18.79 -4.39
C GLY A 236 -14.74 -18.23 -3.06
N GLU A 237 -13.48 -17.87 -2.96
CA GLU A 237 -12.86 -17.16 -1.84
C GLU A 237 -12.74 -15.68 -2.18
N GLY A 238 -12.50 -14.83 -1.17
CA GLY A 238 -12.21 -13.42 -1.41
C GLY A 238 -11.02 -13.21 -2.35
N MET A 239 -11.04 -12.12 -3.10
CA MET A 239 -9.92 -11.71 -3.96
C MET A 239 -8.73 -11.25 -3.11
N THR A 240 -7.50 -11.55 -3.58
CA THR A 240 -6.28 -11.00 -2.95
C THR A 240 -5.80 -9.74 -3.67
N ARG A 241 -5.03 -8.89 -2.96
CA ARG A 241 -4.40 -7.71 -3.56
C ARG A 241 -3.52 -8.07 -4.76
N GLN A 242 -2.79 -9.18 -4.67
CA GLN A 242 -1.93 -9.65 -5.75
C GLN A 242 -2.74 -10.06 -6.99
N MET A 243 -3.86 -10.78 -6.79
CA MET A 243 -4.76 -11.16 -7.89
C MET A 243 -5.31 -9.91 -8.59
N PHE A 244 -5.83 -8.95 -7.84
CA PHE A 244 -6.34 -7.72 -8.43
C PHE A 244 -5.25 -6.91 -9.15
N TRP A 245 -4.05 -6.86 -8.58
CA TRP A 245 -2.93 -6.17 -9.22
C TRP A 245 -2.52 -6.82 -10.56
N THR A 246 -2.56 -8.15 -10.62
CA THR A 246 -2.33 -8.91 -11.87
C THR A 246 -3.41 -8.63 -12.90
N LEU A 247 -4.69 -8.55 -12.49
CA LEU A 247 -5.80 -8.19 -13.37
C LEU A 247 -5.61 -6.80 -13.97
N VAL A 248 -5.34 -5.80 -13.13
CA VAL A 248 -5.10 -4.41 -13.58
C VAL A 248 -3.99 -4.35 -14.62
N LYS A 249 -2.88 -5.04 -14.42
CA LYS A 249 -1.78 -5.06 -15.41
C LYS A 249 -2.16 -5.76 -16.71
N ARG A 250 -2.85 -6.90 -16.62
CA ARG A 250 -3.28 -7.67 -17.78
C ARG A 250 -4.18 -6.84 -18.68
N TYR A 251 -5.22 -6.24 -18.11
CA TYR A 251 -6.19 -5.43 -18.86
C TYR A 251 -5.56 -4.12 -19.36
N ALA A 252 -4.69 -3.49 -18.60
CA ALA A 252 -3.95 -2.32 -19.07
C ALA A 252 -3.11 -2.63 -20.30
N THR A 253 -2.42 -3.77 -20.31
CA THR A 253 -1.61 -4.20 -21.47
C THR A 253 -2.50 -4.47 -22.70
N SER A 254 -3.70 -5.06 -22.52
CA SER A 254 -4.60 -5.33 -23.66
C SER A 254 -5.13 -4.05 -24.33
N VAL A 255 -5.17 -2.92 -23.63
CA VAL A 255 -5.59 -1.62 -24.18
C VAL A 255 -4.41 -0.67 -24.45
N GLY A 256 -3.18 -1.20 -24.53
CA GLY A 256 -1.99 -0.42 -24.90
C GLY A 256 -1.43 0.45 -23.79
N ILE A 257 -1.89 0.34 -22.54
CA ILE A 257 -1.32 1.06 -21.39
C ILE A 257 -0.09 0.32 -20.89
N ASN A 258 1.04 1.02 -20.80
CA ASN A 258 2.27 0.41 -20.29
C ASN A 258 2.10 -0.08 -18.84
N ALA A 259 2.31 -1.40 -18.63
CA ALA A 259 2.17 -2.05 -17.33
C ALA A 259 3.07 -1.47 -16.21
N LYS A 260 4.13 -0.72 -16.55
CA LYS A 260 4.97 0.00 -15.59
C LYS A 260 4.33 1.30 -15.09
N ARG A 261 3.41 1.89 -15.87
CA ARG A 261 2.70 3.13 -15.54
C ARG A 261 1.48 2.90 -14.66
N ILE A 262 0.97 1.66 -14.57
CA ILE A 262 -0.30 1.36 -13.91
C ILE A 262 -0.13 0.51 -12.66
N SER A 263 -0.93 0.84 -11.68
CA SER A 263 -1.13 0.08 -10.44
C SER A 263 -2.46 0.49 -9.81
N PRO A 264 -3.00 -0.26 -8.86
CA PRO A 264 -4.18 0.17 -8.11
C PRO A 264 -4.03 1.55 -7.46
N HIS A 265 -2.82 1.92 -7.05
CA HIS A 265 -2.55 3.26 -6.52
C HIS A 265 -2.65 4.35 -7.58
N VAL A 266 -2.26 4.05 -8.83
CA VAL A 266 -2.41 4.99 -9.96
C VAL A 266 -3.88 5.17 -10.30
N LEU A 267 -4.71 4.12 -10.30
CA LEU A 267 -6.17 4.23 -10.49
C LEU A 267 -6.81 5.16 -9.45
N ARG A 268 -6.49 4.96 -8.17
CA ARG A 268 -6.96 5.84 -7.10
C ARG A 268 -6.43 7.27 -7.25
N HIS A 269 -5.19 7.45 -7.69
CA HIS A 269 -4.63 8.77 -7.95
C HIS A 269 -5.32 9.46 -9.13
N SER A 270 -5.64 8.72 -10.20
CA SER A 270 -6.40 9.22 -11.34
C SER A 270 -7.80 9.66 -10.92
N PHE A 271 -8.52 8.86 -10.12
CA PHE A 271 -9.78 9.27 -9.49
C PHE A 271 -9.66 10.64 -8.81
N ALA A 272 -8.67 10.79 -7.92
CA ALA A 272 -8.47 12.03 -7.18
C ALA A 272 -8.15 13.21 -8.10
N THR A 273 -7.32 13.00 -9.12
CA THR A 273 -6.91 14.03 -10.07
C THR A 273 -8.07 14.45 -10.97
N HIS A 274 -8.86 13.49 -11.45
CA HIS A 274 -10.00 13.77 -12.32
C HIS A 274 -11.10 14.52 -11.56
N LEU A 275 -11.43 14.13 -10.33
CA LEU A 275 -12.35 14.89 -9.50
C LEU A 275 -11.91 16.36 -9.31
N LEU A 276 -10.62 16.60 -9.02
CA LEU A 276 -10.08 17.95 -8.88
C LEU A 276 -10.14 18.73 -10.19
N ASN A 277 -9.83 18.09 -11.33
CA ASN A 277 -9.90 18.72 -12.66
C ASN A 277 -11.33 19.12 -13.03
N HIS A 278 -12.32 18.37 -12.55
CA HIS A 278 -13.75 18.70 -12.70
C HIS A 278 -14.29 19.63 -11.60
N GLY A 279 -13.41 20.24 -10.81
CA GLY A 279 -13.77 21.30 -9.88
C GLY A 279 -14.19 20.84 -8.49
N ALA A 280 -13.95 19.58 -8.13
CA ALA A 280 -14.23 19.11 -6.77
C ALA A 280 -13.33 19.82 -5.73
N ASP A 281 -13.92 20.17 -4.58
CA ASP A 281 -13.17 20.77 -3.48
C ASP A 281 -12.16 19.76 -2.85
N LEU A 282 -10.96 20.27 -2.56
CA LEU A 282 -9.87 19.45 -2.00
C LEU A 282 -10.23 18.83 -0.64
N ARG A 283 -10.99 19.55 0.21
CA ARG A 283 -11.42 19.02 1.52
C ARG A 283 -12.41 17.88 1.36
N ALA A 284 -13.36 18.03 0.45
CA ALA A 284 -14.32 16.99 0.14
C ALA A 284 -13.64 15.74 -0.42
N LEU A 285 -12.64 15.92 -1.29
CA LEU A 285 -11.81 14.84 -1.80
C LEU A 285 -11.02 14.14 -0.68
N GLN A 286 -10.44 14.89 0.26
CA GLN A 286 -9.74 14.32 1.43
C GLN A 286 -10.68 13.48 2.30
N MET A 287 -11.93 13.89 2.47
CA MET A 287 -12.96 13.13 3.19
C MET A 287 -13.29 11.82 2.46
N LEU A 288 -13.51 11.85 1.15
CA LEU A 288 -13.74 10.65 0.33
C LEU A 288 -12.60 9.66 0.42
N LEU A 289 -11.37 10.16 0.36
CA LEU A 289 -10.17 9.34 0.41
C LEU A 289 -9.81 8.83 1.82
N GLY A 290 -10.44 9.34 2.88
CA GLY A 290 -10.17 8.95 4.25
C GLY A 290 -8.78 9.39 4.74
N HIS A 291 -8.43 10.65 4.52
CA HIS A 291 -7.26 11.28 5.11
C HIS A 291 -7.60 11.71 6.54
N SER A 292 -6.76 11.36 7.51
CA SER A 292 -7.03 11.29 8.96
C SER A 292 -7.17 12.61 9.72
N VAL A 293 -7.44 13.74 9.10
CA VAL A 293 -7.38 15.07 9.76
C VAL A 293 -8.74 15.61 10.24
N LEU A 294 -9.87 14.95 9.90
CA LEU A 294 -11.19 15.41 10.33
C LEU A 294 -11.92 14.35 11.17
N SER A 295 -12.53 14.76 12.28
CA SER A 295 -13.21 13.87 13.22
C SER A 295 -14.35 13.10 12.53
N THR A 296 -14.40 11.81 12.80
CA THR A 296 -15.34 10.82 12.22
C THR A 296 -16.81 11.20 12.44
N THR A 297 -17.13 11.98 13.44
CA THR A 297 -18.49 12.34 13.84
C THR A 297 -19.22 13.23 12.83
N GLN A 298 -18.49 14.07 12.07
CA GLN A 298 -19.10 14.96 11.07
C GLN A 298 -19.44 14.28 9.74
N ILE A 299 -18.94 13.08 9.51
CA ILE A 299 -19.14 12.35 8.24
C ILE A 299 -20.50 11.62 8.22
N TYR A 300 -21.11 11.40 9.37
CA TYR A 300 -22.33 10.57 9.51
C TYR A 300 -23.63 11.34 9.47
N THR A 301 -23.63 12.66 9.35
CA THR A 301 -24.87 13.42 9.23
C THR A 301 -25.50 13.19 7.85
N LEU A 302 -26.83 13.14 7.82
CA LEU A 302 -27.63 12.97 6.58
C LEU A 302 -27.23 14.03 5.53
N VAL A 303 -26.96 15.24 5.98
CA VAL A 303 -26.54 16.40 5.17
C VAL A 303 -25.17 16.19 4.53
N ALA A 304 -24.21 15.62 5.28
CA ALA A 304 -22.87 15.33 4.74
C ALA A 304 -22.94 14.21 3.68
N LYS A 305 -23.81 13.21 3.86
CA LYS A 305 -24.00 12.12 2.91
C LYS A 305 -24.58 12.59 1.57
N GLU A 306 -25.60 13.42 1.60
CA GLU A 306 -26.21 14.00 0.38
C GLU A 306 -25.24 14.99 -0.31
N GLY A 307 -24.45 15.72 0.48
CA GLY A 307 -23.37 16.58 -0.04
C GLY A 307 -22.28 15.78 -0.79
N LEU A 308 -21.85 14.65 -0.24
CA LEU A 308 -20.85 13.77 -0.87
C LEU A 308 -21.38 13.12 -2.15
N LYS A 309 -22.65 12.72 -2.19
CA LYS A 309 -23.29 12.18 -3.39
C LYS A 309 -23.39 13.23 -4.50
N ARG A 310 -23.87 14.43 -4.18
CA ARG A 310 -23.95 15.55 -5.13
C ARG A 310 -22.57 15.89 -5.68
N LEU A 311 -21.57 16.00 -4.83
CA LEU A 311 -20.20 16.26 -5.24
C LEU A 311 -19.67 15.17 -6.17
N HIS A 312 -19.94 13.89 -5.86
CA HIS A 312 -19.56 12.79 -6.73
C HIS A 312 -20.29 12.87 -8.08
N ALA A 313 -21.62 13.01 -8.08
CA ALA A 313 -22.40 13.09 -9.30
C ALA A 313 -22.05 14.31 -10.17
N GLN A 314 -21.68 15.44 -9.57
CA GLN A 314 -21.33 16.67 -10.30
C GLN A 314 -19.92 16.68 -10.88
N HIS A 315 -18.97 15.99 -10.21
CA HIS A 315 -17.54 16.15 -10.52
C HIS A 315 -16.85 14.84 -10.93
N HIS A 316 -17.49 13.69 -10.77
CA HIS A 316 -16.92 12.43 -11.22
C HIS A 316 -17.32 12.16 -12.67
N PRO A 317 -16.38 11.79 -13.58
CA PRO A 317 -16.68 11.56 -15.00
C PRO A 317 -17.74 10.46 -15.27
N ARG A 318 -17.95 9.59 -14.28
CA ARG A 318 -18.95 8.49 -14.30
C ARG A 318 -19.82 8.51 -13.02
N GLY A 319 -20.10 9.69 -12.49
CA GLY A 319 -20.92 9.92 -11.30
C GLY A 319 -22.41 9.80 -11.55
#